data_edf5289d716acdbade11c8a33781c262
#
_entry.id   edf5289d716acdbade11c8a33781c262
#
_cell.length_a   1.000
_cell.length_b   1.000
_cell.length_c   1.000
_cell.angle_alpha   90.00
_cell.angle_beta   90.00
_cell.angle_gamma   90.00
#
_symmetry.space_group_name_H-M   'P 1'
#
loop_
_entity.id
_entity.type
_entity.pdbx_description
1 polymer ?
#
loop_
_entity_poly.entity_id
_entity_poly.type
_entity_poly.pdbx_seq_one_letter_code
_entity_poly.pdbx_strand_id
1 'polypeptide(L)'
;MTRRDFAQMAGLAAVGSSAGCATAARTTVSKNEHDFMWAYLIHLGTNTMCDRVPKEWGSFPKDSLHGFAPSAKLRCDDATWREVVDAHVKAGTNTVVIGLAEGVVYPSHPELAIEGSWSPEKLRAEIARLRAQGVEVIPKLNFSATHDVWMGEYGRMLATRKYYEVSADLIRDVWEMFDGPRMIHLGYDEENWENQCRYEYAVIRQGELWWHDFLWFVGQVEKLGMQAWIWTDCNRKDPETFYRRMPKSVVQSNWYYGKNFNGEGETAARADTDRTRLGYYADFSRAGFQQIPCGSNWYVDGNFPALARYCQRHVSKTSLRGMLTAPWFKTVPANRAKLLGAAAEMAEAIRGCQSGKTA
;
A
#
# COMPACT_ATOMS: atom_id res chain seq x y z
N MET A 1 -23.13 -34.54 14.74
CA MET A 1 -22.31 -34.81 13.53
C MET A 1 -20.87 -34.85 13.95
N THR A 2 -20.27 -36.00 13.91
CA THR A 2 -18.91 -36.25 14.46
C THR A 2 -17.88 -36.26 13.34
N ARG A 3 -16.62 -36.03 13.69
CA ARG A 3 -15.44 -35.87 12.82
C ARG A 3 -15.09 -37.08 11.89
N ARG A 4 -16.04 -37.97 11.57
CA ARG A 4 -15.77 -39.22 10.83
C ARG A 4 -16.37 -39.30 9.41
N ASP A 5 -17.12 -38.28 8.94
CA ASP A 5 -17.87 -38.40 7.69
C ASP A 5 -17.21 -37.71 6.47
N PHE A 6 -15.90 -37.45 6.51
CA PHE A 6 -15.19 -36.72 5.43
C PHE A 6 -14.11 -37.55 4.69
N ALA A 7 -14.24 -38.85 4.73
CA ALA A 7 -13.28 -39.71 4.03
C ALA A 7 -13.97 -40.84 3.25
N GLN A 8 -14.70 -40.49 2.19
CA GLN A 8 -15.05 -41.43 1.09
C GLN A 8 -15.75 -40.69 -0.04
N MET A 9 -15.02 -40.21 -1.02
CA MET A 9 -15.37 -40.10 -2.43
C MET A 9 -14.14 -39.70 -3.24
N ALA A 10 -13.35 -40.71 -3.54
CA ALA A 10 -12.36 -40.64 -4.61
C ALA A 10 -12.60 -41.88 -5.50
N GLY A 11 -12.97 -41.67 -6.76
CA GLY A 11 -13.08 -42.77 -7.71
C GLY A 11 -13.65 -42.35 -9.07
N LEU A 12 -12.79 -42.20 -10.04
CA LEU A 12 -12.86 -42.41 -11.49
C LEU A 12 -13.89 -41.68 -12.36
N ALA A 13 -13.40 -40.88 -13.31
CA ALA A 13 -13.54 -41.18 -14.76
C ALA A 13 -12.61 -40.25 -15.58
N ALA A 14 -11.62 -40.84 -16.23
CA ALA A 14 -10.83 -40.20 -17.29
C ALA A 14 -11.58 -40.38 -18.63
N VAL A 15 -11.89 -39.25 -19.31
CA VAL A 15 -12.17 -39.26 -20.77
C VAL A 15 -11.38 -38.07 -21.34
N GLY A 16 -10.43 -38.36 -22.22
CA GLY A 16 -9.63 -37.42 -22.90
C GLY A 16 -10.38 -36.65 -24.00
N SER A 17 -10.11 -35.34 -24.08
CA SER A 17 -10.34 -34.55 -25.28
C SER A 17 -9.17 -33.58 -25.38
N SER A 18 -8.32 -33.82 -26.38
CA SER A 18 -7.22 -32.95 -26.79
C SER A 18 -7.78 -31.74 -27.51
N ALA A 19 -7.95 -30.62 -26.79
CA ALA A 19 -8.10 -29.30 -27.38
C ALA A 19 -6.76 -28.57 -27.16
N GLY A 20 -6.05 -28.30 -28.27
CA GLY A 20 -4.81 -27.55 -28.25
C GLY A 20 -5.05 -26.14 -27.72
N CYS A 21 -4.60 -25.90 -26.49
CA CYS A 21 -4.52 -24.57 -25.92
C CYS A 21 -3.19 -23.97 -26.36
N ALA A 22 -3.25 -22.97 -27.25
CA ALA A 22 -2.09 -22.16 -27.58
C ALA A 22 -1.60 -21.50 -26.29
N THR A 23 -0.54 -21.99 -25.73
CA THR A 23 0.21 -21.36 -24.64
C THR A 23 0.78 -20.07 -25.19
N ALA A 24 0.12 -18.93 -24.93
CA ALA A 24 0.75 -17.63 -25.03
C ALA A 24 2.03 -17.68 -24.16
N ALA A 25 3.18 -17.46 -24.79
CA ALA A 25 4.45 -17.41 -24.11
C ALA A 25 4.35 -16.31 -23.04
N ARG A 26 4.29 -16.71 -21.77
CA ARG A 26 4.49 -15.80 -20.65
C ARG A 26 5.88 -15.21 -20.84
N THR A 27 5.92 -13.92 -21.16
CA THR A 27 7.16 -13.15 -21.13
C THR A 27 7.58 -13.15 -19.66
N THR A 28 8.49 -14.04 -19.32
CA THR A 28 9.13 -14.03 -17.99
C THR A 28 9.91 -12.72 -17.91
N VAL A 29 9.30 -11.70 -17.30
CA VAL A 29 10.07 -10.56 -16.79
C VAL A 29 11.10 -11.17 -15.85
N SER A 30 12.36 -11.03 -16.20
CA SER A 30 13.49 -11.43 -15.37
C SER A 30 13.20 -10.99 -13.94
N LYS A 31 13.14 -11.94 -13.02
CA LYS A 31 13.03 -11.67 -11.58
C LYS A 31 14.33 -11.02 -11.15
N ASN A 32 14.41 -9.70 -11.23
CA ASN A 32 15.44 -8.92 -10.54
C ASN A 32 15.10 -8.94 -9.04
N GLU A 33 15.31 -10.07 -8.40
CA GLU A 33 15.05 -10.28 -6.96
C GLU A 33 15.95 -9.43 -6.05
N HIS A 34 16.88 -8.65 -6.60
CA HIS A 34 17.96 -8.01 -5.83
C HIS A 34 18.10 -6.51 -6.01
N ASP A 35 17.29 -5.87 -6.84
CA ASP A 35 17.43 -4.43 -7.02
C ASP A 35 16.70 -3.66 -5.90
N PHE A 36 17.39 -2.71 -5.30
CA PHE A 36 16.86 -1.83 -4.29
C PHE A 36 15.68 -1.03 -4.86
N MET A 37 14.52 -1.10 -4.19
CA MET A 37 13.30 -0.44 -4.65
C MET A 37 13.34 1.06 -4.32
N TRP A 38 13.33 1.90 -5.33
CA TRP A 38 13.00 3.32 -5.23
C TRP A 38 11.54 3.48 -5.62
N ALA A 39 10.65 3.39 -4.62
CA ALA A 39 9.22 3.28 -4.84
C ALA A 39 8.50 4.61 -4.67
N TYR A 40 7.52 4.85 -5.52
CA TYR A 40 6.60 5.98 -5.46
C TYR A 40 5.16 5.50 -5.34
N LEU A 41 4.43 5.94 -4.31
CA LEU A 41 2.99 5.70 -4.18
C LEU A 41 2.20 6.84 -4.82
N ILE A 42 1.39 6.49 -5.83
CA ILE A 42 0.43 7.39 -6.46
C ILE A 42 -1.00 6.92 -6.22
N HIS A 43 -1.90 7.87 -5.98
CA HIS A 43 -3.31 7.57 -5.75
C HIS A 43 -4.12 7.67 -7.04
N LEU A 44 -4.74 6.56 -7.45
CA LEU A 44 -5.80 6.53 -8.44
C LEU A 44 -7.14 6.83 -7.75
N GLY A 45 -7.53 6.05 -6.74
CA GLY A 45 -8.65 6.31 -5.86
C GLY A 45 -8.25 7.02 -4.56
N THR A 46 -9.18 7.78 -3.96
CA THR A 46 -8.95 8.60 -2.76
C THR A 46 -10.11 8.61 -1.76
N ASN A 47 -11.18 7.84 -2.01
CA ASN A 47 -12.28 7.66 -1.06
C ASN A 47 -11.88 6.67 0.03
N THR A 48 -11.08 7.10 1.01
CA THR A 48 -10.47 6.17 1.95
C THR A 48 -10.75 6.47 3.42
N MET A 49 -10.84 7.72 3.86
CA MET A 49 -10.69 8.06 5.28
C MET A 49 -11.97 8.45 6.01
N CYS A 50 -13.10 8.63 5.33
CA CYS A 50 -14.40 8.89 5.94
C CYS A 50 -15.52 8.65 4.93
N ASP A 51 -16.68 8.25 5.40
CA ASP A 51 -17.87 7.98 4.60
C ASP A 51 -18.83 9.18 4.50
N ARG A 52 -18.55 10.26 5.25
CA ARG A 52 -19.28 11.53 5.26
C ARG A 52 -18.33 12.71 5.41
N VAL A 53 -18.81 13.92 5.23
CA VAL A 53 -18.11 15.13 5.66
C VAL A 53 -18.57 15.46 7.08
N PRO A 54 -17.75 15.25 8.10
CA PRO A 54 -18.12 15.55 9.48
C PRO A 54 -18.34 17.05 9.67
N LYS A 55 -19.47 17.44 10.27
CA LYS A 55 -19.77 18.87 10.58
C LYS A 55 -18.74 19.46 11.53
N GLU A 56 -18.24 18.64 12.45
CA GLU A 56 -17.24 18.97 13.44
C GLU A 56 -15.85 19.25 12.86
N TRP A 57 -15.60 18.92 11.61
CA TRP A 57 -14.36 19.30 10.93
C TRP A 57 -14.30 20.78 10.57
N GLY A 58 -15.41 21.52 10.78
CA GLY A 58 -15.49 22.96 10.70
C GLY A 58 -14.86 23.51 9.43
N SER A 59 -13.73 24.17 9.61
CA SER A 59 -12.94 24.81 8.57
C SER A 59 -11.92 23.89 7.88
N PHE A 60 -12.06 22.56 7.93
CA PHE A 60 -11.26 21.75 7.02
C PHE A 60 -11.59 22.25 5.60
N PRO A 61 -10.63 22.86 4.89
CA PRO A 61 -10.91 23.42 3.59
C PRO A 61 -11.52 22.32 2.72
N LYS A 62 -12.65 22.60 2.04
CA LYS A 62 -13.28 21.65 1.10
C LYS A 62 -12.28 21.11 0.09
N ASP A 63 -11.19 21.84 -0.13
CA ASP A 63 -10.03 21.53 -0.96
C ASP A 63 -8.80 21.14 -0.15
N SER A 64 -8.97 20.68 1.11
CA SER A 64 -7.83 20.18 1.85
C SER A 64 -7.10 19.15 0.99
N LEU A 65 -5.80 19.28 0.91
CA LEU A 65 -4.91 18.49 0.07
C LEU A 65 -5.08 16.97 0.27
N HIS A 66 -5.71 16.57 1.35
CA HIS A 66 -5.90 15.18 1.76
C HIS A 66 -7.13 14.51 1.11
N GLY A 67 -8.10 15.27 0.61
CA GLY A 67 -9.25 14.74 -0.11
C GLY A 67 -10.04 13.64 0.60
N PHE A 68 -10.16 13.74 1.92
CA PHE A 68 -10.75 12.70 2.76
C PHE A 68 -12.26 12.57 2.63
N ALA A 69 -12.94 13.63 2.17
CA ALA A 69 -14.36 13.58 1.93
C ALA A 69 -14.69 12.63 0.77
N PRO A 70 -15.76 11.83 0.87
CA PRO A 70 -16.16 10.94 -0.21
C PRO A 70 -16.54 11.75 -1.47
N SER A 71 -16.29 11.18 -2.64
CA SER A 71 -16.61 11.75 -3.94
C SER A 71 -17.27 10.72 -4.83
N ALA A 72 -18.31 11.14 -5.55
CA ALA A 72 -18.94 10.30 -6.58
C ALA A 72 -18.17 10.33 -7.91
N LYS A 73 -17.17 11.22 -8.03
CA LYS A 73 -16.32 11.33 -9.21
C LYS A 73 -14.87 11.09 -8.87
N LEU A 74 -14.17 10.38 -9.74
CA LEU A 74 -12.74 10.11 -9.60
C LEU A 74 -11.95 11.41 -9.54
N ARG A 75 -11.08 11.52 -8.54
CA ARG A 75 -10.19 12.66 -8.32
C ARG A 75 -8.78 12.36 -8.80
N CYS A 76 -8.71 11.88 -10.04
CA CYS A 76 -7.47 11.62 -10.75
C CYS A 76 -7.57 12.20 -12.17
N ASP A 77 -6.66 13.12 -12.51
CA ASP A 77 -6.54 13.72 -13.85
C ASP A 77 -5.45 12.99 -14.63
N ASP A 78 -5.80 12.49 -15.82
CA ASP A 78 -4.91 11.66 -16.64
C ASP A 78 -3.63 12.41 -17.07
N ALA A 79 -3.71 13.70 -17.36
CA ALA A 79 -2.55 14.51 -17.75
C ALA A 79 -1.59 14.69 -16.58
N THR A 80 -2.13 15.04 -15.40
CA THR A 80 -1.36 15.15 -14.15
C THR A 80 -0.74 13.80 -13.77
N TRP A 81 -1.50 12.70 -13.88
CA TRP A 81 -1.00 11.35 -13.65
C TRP A 81 0.23 11.06 -14.49
N ARG A 82 0.10 11.24 -15.80
CA ARG A 82 1.19 10.94 -16.77
C ARG A 82 2.41 11.78 -16.49
N GLU A 83 2.24 13.08 -16.32
CA GLU A 83 3.35 13.99 -16.06
C GLU A 83 4.10 13.64 -14.77
N VAL A 84 3.37 13.39 -13.69
CA VAL A 84 3.96 13.08 -12.38
C VAL A 84 4.69 11.74 -12.41
N VAL A 85 4.07 10.70 -12.97
CA VAL A 85 4.70 9.39 -13.08
C VAL A 85 5.96 9.44 -13.94
N ASP A 86 5.90 10.12 -15.10
CA ASP A 86 7.06 10.27 -15.99
C ASP A 86 8.19 11.06 -15.31
N ALA A 87 7.86 12.08 -14.51
CA ALA A 87 8.84 12.81 -13.69
C ALA A 87 9.53 11.92 -12.65
N HIS A 88 8.76 11.05 -11.99
CA HIS A 88 9.31 10.08 -11.04
C HIS A 88 10.22 9.05 -11.73
N VAL A 89 9.81 8.50 -12.87
CA VAL A 89 10.64 7.58 -13.66
C VAL A 89 11.96 8.25 -14.06
N LYS A 90 11.89 9.49 -14.56
CA LYS A 90 13.06 10.29 -14.89
C LYS A 90 13.96 10.57 -13.67
N ALA A 91 13.37 10.70 -12.49
CA ALA A 91 14.09 10.89 -11.22
C ALA A 91 14.81 9.62 -10.72
N GLY A 92 14.56 8.45 -11.35
CA GLY A 92 15.15 7.16 -10.98
C GLY A 92 14.24 6.24 -10.16
N THR A 93 12.94 6.57 -10.05
CA THR A 93 11.94 5.63 -9.52
C THR A 93 11.89 4.38 -10.40
N ASN A 94 12.09 3.22 -9.79
CA ASN A 94 12.03 1.92 -10.46
C ASN A 94 10.80 1.09 -10.07
N THR A 95 10.00 1.59 -9.13
CA THR A 95 8.79 0.93 -8.66
C THR A 95 7.68 1.96 -8.44
N VAL A 96 6.52 1.74 -9.05
CA VAL A 96 5.31 2.54 -8.83
C VAL A 96 4.29 1.70 -8.07
N VAL A 97 3.85 2.19 -6.93
CA VAL A 97 2.76 1.61 -6.13
C VAL A 97 1.49 2.37 -6.46
N ILE A 98 0.49 1.70 -7.01
CA ILE A 98 -0.79 2.33 -7.37
C ILE A 98 -1.82 2.08 -6.27
N GLY A 99 -2.22 3.14 -5.57
CA GLY A 99 -3.35 3.12 -4.65
C GLY A 99 -4.66 3.11 -5.44
N LEU A 100 -5.26 1.93 -5.57
CA LEU A 100 -6.41 1.69 -6.44
C LEU A 100 -7.71 2.22 -5.86
N ALA A 101 -8.06 1.78 -4.64
CA ALA A 101 -9.33 2.09 -3.99
C ALA A 101 -10.51 2.02 -4.99
N GLU A 102 -11.38 3.02 -5.04
CA GLU A 102 -12.50 3.13 -6.01
C GLU A 102 -12.05 3.52 -7.42
N GLY A 103 -10.77 3.73 -7.64
CA GLY A 103 -10.24 4.30 -8.90
C GLY A 103 -10.30 3.35 -10.11
N VAL A 104 -10.60 2.08 -9.92
CA VAL A 104 -10.71 1.09 -10.99
C VAL A 104 -12.00 0.30 -10.88
N VAL A 105 -12.54 -0.15 -12.04
CA VAL A 105 -13.66 -1.10 -12.08
C VAL A 105 -13.13 -2.50 -11.80
N TYR A 106 -13.52 -3.08 -10.67
CA TYR A 106 -13.21 -4.48 -10.35
C TYR A 106 -14.17 -5.39 -11.08
N PRO A 107 -13.70 -6.36 -11.90
CA PRO A 107 -14.58 -7.24 -12.66
C PRO A 107 -15.59 -8.04 -11.80
N SER A 108 -15.18 -8.47 -10.62
CA SER A 108 -16.03 -9.22 -9.69
C SER A 108 -17.00 -8.32 -8.90
N HIS A 109 -16.67 -7.04 -8.73
CA HIS A 109 -17.42 -6.06 -7.93
C HIS A 109 -17.48 -4.69 -8.63
N PRO A 110 -18.14 -4.60 -9.82
CA PRO A 110 -18.23 -3.35 -10.57
C PRO A 110 -19.03 -2.26 -9.85
N GLU A 111 -19.85 -2.62 -8.86
CA GLU A 111 -20.60 -1.69 -8.00
C GLU A 111 -19.74 -0.79 -7.12
N LEU A 112 -18.46 -1.13 -6.93
CA LEU A 112 -17.50 -0.31 -6.17
C LEU A 112 -16.94 0.84 -7.00
N ALA A 113 -17.16 0.82 -8.32
CA ALA A 113 -16.68 1.89 -9.20
C ALA A 113 -17.53 3.15 -9.06
N ILE A 114 -16.88 4.29 -9.25
CA ILE A 114 -17.50 5.62 -9.30
C ILE A 114 -17.38 6.24 -10.69
N GLU A 115 -18.01 7.38 -10.93
CA GLU A 115 -17.88 8.10 -12.20
C GLU A 115 -16.41 8.40 -12.51
N GLY A 116 -15.91 7.91 -13.63
CA GLY A 116 -14.53 8.11 -14.09
C GLY A 116 -13.52 7.06 -13.62
N SER A 117 -13.92 6.05 -12.84
CA SER A 117 -13.05 4.91 -12.51
C SER A 117 -12.45 4.30 -13.78
N TRP A 118 -11.18 3.97 -13.76
CA TRP A 118 -10.52 3.39 -14.92
C TRP A 118 -11.05 1.99 -15.22
N SER A 119 -11.22 1.67 -16.50
CA SER A 119 -11.48 0.29 -16.88
C SER A 119 -10.25 -0.59 -16.64
N PRO A 120 -10.41 -1.92 -16.51
CA PRO A 120 -9.29 -2.86 -16.42
C PRO A 120 -8.32 -2.72 -17.60
N GLU A 121 -8.81 -2.46 -18.79
CA GLU A 121 -8.00 -2.28 -20.01
C GLU A 121 -7.14 -1.02 -19.93
N LYS A 122 -7.70 0.10 -19.44
CA LYS A 122 -6.94 1.35 -19.23
C LYS A 122 -5.85 1.15 -18.20
N LEU A 123 -6.16 0.48 -17.08
CA LEU A 123 -5.16 0.16 -16.06
C LEU A 123 -4.06 -0.76 -16.61
N ARG A 124 -4.41 -1.83 -17.33
CA ARG A 124 -3.43 -2.73 -17.96
C ARG A 124 -2.54 -2.01 -18.97
N ALA A 125 -3.10 -1.10 -19.77
CA ALA A 125 -2.34 -0.30 -20.73
C ALA A 125 -1.31 0.59 -20.01
N GLU A 126 -1.66 1.21 -18.90
CA GLU A 126 -0.73 2.02 -18.10
C GLU A 126 0.35 1.16 -17.43
N ILE A 127 -0.02 0.01 -16.87
CA ILE A 127 0.95 -0.95 -16.30
C ILE A 127 1.96 -1.40 -17.40
N ALA A 128 1.47 -1.74 -18.58
CA ALA A 128 2.33 -2.14 -19.70
C ALA A 128 3.27 -1.00 -20.14
N ARG A 129 2.77 0.25 -20.15
CA ARG A 129 3.57 1.44 -20.44
C ARG A 129 4.72 1.62 -19.46
N LEU A 130 4.47 1.44 -18.17
CA LEU A 130 5.48 1.56 -17.13
C LEU A 130 6.49 0.41 -17.18
N ARG A 131 6.01 -0.81 -17.34
CA ARG A 131 6.88 -2.00 -17.49
C ARG A 131 7.81 -1.90 -18.70
N ALA A 132 7.34 -1.31 -19.82
CA ALA A 132 8.17 -1.06 -21.00
C ALA A 132 9.33 -0.09 -20.72
N GLN A 133 9.24 0.72 -19.68
CA GLN A 133 10.30 1.61 -19.18
C GLN A 133 11.16 0.97 -18.08
N GLY A 134 11.00 -0.34 -17.81
CA GLY A 134 11.73 -1.04 -16.76
C GLY A 134 11.20 -0.76 -15.34
N VAL A 135 10.00 -0.19 -15.21
CA VAL A 135 9.40 0.13 -13.91
C VAL A 135 8.52 -1.03 -13.44
N GLU A 136 8.75 -1.51 -12.23
CA GLU A 136 7.86 -2.44 -11.57
C GLU A 136 6.58 -1.71 -11.12
N VAL A 137 5.43 -2.37 -11.26
CA VAL A 137 4.16 -1.79 -10.84
C VAL A 137 3.50 -2.71 -9.80
N ILE A 138 3.23 -2.17 -8.62
CA ILE A 138 2.69 -2.89 -7.48
C ILE A 138 1.31 -2.32 -7.11
N PRO A 139 0.28 -3.17 -6.96
CA PRO A 139 -1.03 -2.72 -6.50
C PRO A 139 -1.05 -2.42 -5.01
N LYS A 140 -1.87 -1.43 -4.62
CA LYS A 140 -2.24 -1.18 -3.24
C LYS A 140 -3.76 -1.16 -3.10
N LEU A 141 -4.28 -2.04 -2.24
CA LEU A 141 -5.60 -1.97 -1.64
C LEU A 141 -5.45 -1.66 -0.15
N ASN A 142 -6.33 -0.83 0.41
CA ASN A 142 -6.26 -0.58 1.85
C ASN A 142 -7.44 -1.26 2.54
N PHE A 143 -7.15 -2.30 3.33
CA PHE A 143 -8.11 -3.07 4.11
C PHE A 143 -8.13 -2.69 5.60
N SER A 144 -7.52 -1.58 5.98
CA SER A 144 -7.76 -1.00 7.31
C SER A 144 -9.18 -0.48 7.39
N ALA A 145 -9.89 -0.77 8.47
CA ALA A 145 -11.25 -0.29 8.69
C ALA A 145 -11.36 1.25 8.75
N THR A 146 -10.25 1.95 8.85
CA THR A 146 -10.17 3.42 8.81
C THR A 146 -9.88 3.99 7.43
N HIS A 147 -9.65 3.12 6.44
CA HIS A 147 -9.29 3.50 5.08
C HIS A 147 -10.03 2.68 4.01
N ASP A 148 -11.17 2.10 4.36
CA ASP A 148 -11.93 1.16 3.54
C ASP A 148 -13.23 1.72 2.96
N VAL A 149 -13.44 3.05 2.96
CA VAL A 149 -14.64 3.69 2.40
C VAL A 149 -14.90 3.29 0.95
N TRP A 150 -13.84 3.08 0.19
CA TRP A 150 -13.89 2.63 -1.20
C TRP A 150 -14.57 1.27 -1.39
N MET A 151 -14.66 0.47 -0.33
CA MET A 151 -15.36 -0.82 -0.34
C MET A 151 -16.88 -0.67 -0.17
N GLY A 152 -17.41 0.56 -0.08
CA GLY A 152 -18.83 0.81 0.09
C GLY A 152 -19.40 0.10 1.33
N GLU A 153 -20.52 -0.59 1.18
CA GLU A 153 -21.15 -1.33 2.29
C GLU A 153 -20.27 -2.47 2.84
N TYR A 154 -19.41 -3.05 2.02
CA TYR A 154 -18.56 -4.17 2.43
C TYR A 154 -17.54 -3.76 3.49
N GLY A 155 -17.07 -2.52 3.48
CA GLY A 155 -16.22 -1.98 4.54
C GLY A 155 -16.89 -1.94 5.92
N ARG A 156 -18.24 -2.03 5.96
CA ARG A 156 -19.00 -2.11 7.23
C ARG A 156 -19.30 -3.54 7.67
N MET A 157 -18.90 -4.54 6.89
CA MET A 157 -19.13 -5.97 7.13
C MET A 157 -17.89 -6.70 7.65
N LEU A 158 -16.97 -6.00 8.33
CA LEU A 158 -15.72 -6.57 8.82
C LEU A 158 -15.92 -7.92 9.52
N ALA A 159 -15.01 -8.85 9.26
CA ALA A 159 -14.98 -10.20 9.84
C ALA A 159 -16.23 -11.06 9.56
N THR A 160 -17.09 -10.66 8.62
CA THR A 160 -18.20 -11.49 8.15
C THR A 160 -17.77 -12.36 6.97
N ARG A 161 -18.52 -13.43 6.70
CA ARG A 161 -18.30 -14.27 5.52
C ARG A 161 -18.32 -13.46 4.22
N LYS A 162 -19.29 -12.52 4.09
CA LYS A 162 -19.40 -11.68 2.89
C LYS A 162 -18.19 -10.77 2.70
N TYR A 163 -17.67 -10.18 3.78
CA TYR A 163 -16.46 -9.38 3.73
C TYR A 163 -15.24 -10.17 3.20
N TYR A 164 -15.07 -11.40 3.68
CA TYR A 164 -13.97 -12.25 3.22
C TYR A 164 -14.15 -12.69 1.75
N GLU A 165 -15.37 -13.02 1.32
CA GLU A 165 -15.67 -13.36 -0.06
C GLU A 165 -15.29 -12.21 -1.00
N VAL A 166 -15.81 -11.01 -0.74
CA VAL A 166 -15.50 -9.80 -1.52
C VAL A 166 -14.01 -9.47 -1.51
N SER A 167 -13.37 -9.51 -0.33
CA SER A 167 -11.95 -9.20 -0.24
C SER A 167 -11.07 -10.19 -1.01
N ALA A 168 -11.43 -11.49 -1.02
CA ALA A 168 -10.72 -12.49 -1.81
C ALA A 168 -10.89 -12.26 -3.32
N ASP A 169 -12.10 -11.89 -3.75
CA ASP A 169 -12.39 -11.58 -5.15
C ASP A 169 -11.62 -10.35 -5.61
N LEU A 170 -11.59 -9.27 -4.81
CA LEU A 170 -10.82 -8.05 -5.11
C LEU A 170 -9.30 -8.31 -5.20
N ILE A 171 -8.74 -9.14 -4.31
CA ILE A 171 -7.33 -9.52 -4.37
C ILE A 171 -7.04 -10.31 -5.66
N ARG A 172 -7.95 -11.20 -6.08
CA ARG A 172 -7.83 -11.96 -7.32
C ARG A 172 -7.92 -11.06 -8.55
N ASP A 173 -8.92 -10.17 -8.61
CA ASP A 173 -9.07 -9.20 -9.70
C ASP A 173 -7.80 -8.38 -9.89
N VAL A 174 -7.23 -7.90 -8.79
CA VAL A 174 -5.98 -7.13 -8.81
C VAL A 174 -4.80 -8.00 -9.27
N TRP A 175 -4.71 -9.24 -8.81
CA TRP A 175 -3.69 -10.18 -9.27
C TRP A 175 -3.76 -10.40 -10.79
N GLU A 176 -4.97 -10.54 -11.33
CA GLU A 176 -5.19 -10.71 -12.77
C GLU A 176 -4.92 -9.41 -13.56
N MET A 177 -5.38 -8.25 -13.06
CA MET A 177 -5.16 -6.96 -13.73
C MET A 177 -3.69 -6.58 -13.79
N PHE A 178 -2.89 -6.99 -12.79
CA PHE A 178 -1.46 -6.74 -12.74
C PHE A 178 -0.60 -7.89 -13.28
N ASP A 179 -1.21 -8.90 -13.91
CA ASP A 179 -0.51 -10.06 -14.48
C ASP A 179 0.46 -10.72 -13.49
N GLY A 180 -0.06 -11.06 -12.30
CA GLY A 180 0.68 -11.74 -11.25
C GLY A 180 1.81 -10.92 -10.63
N PRO A 181 1.52 -9.81 -9.96
CA PRO A 181 2.53 -8.98 -9.32
C PRO A 181 3.20 -9.77 -8.18
N ARG A 182 4.48 -9.53 -7.92
CA ARG A 182 5.17 -10.24 -6.83
C ARG A 182 4.76 -9.80 -5.43
N MET A 183 4.14 -8.61 -5.30
CA MET A 183 3.72 -8.02 -4.03
C MET A 183 2.38 -7.31 -4.18
N ILE A 184 1.68 -7.19 -3.06
CA ILE A 184 0.53 -6.31 -2.90
C ILE A 184 0.65 -5.56 -1.57
N HIS A 185 0.35 -4.25 -1.56
CA HIS A 185 0.29 -3.46 -0.34
C HIS A 185 -1.15 -3.48 0.19
N LEU A 186 -1.35 -4.06 1.38
CA LEU A 186 -2.67 -4.28 2.00
C LEU A 186 -3.15 -3.11 2.88
N GLY A 187 -2.33 -2.06 3.06
CA GLY A 187 -2.65 -0.97 3.98
C GLY A 187 -2.43 -1.37 5.44
N TYR A 188 -3.51 -1.55 6.19
CA TYR A 188 -3.50 -1.91 7.63
C TYR A 188 -2.98 -0.82 8.57
N ASP A 189 -3.06 0.45 8.14
CA ASP A 189 -2.67 1.62 8.91
C ASP A 189 -3.84 2.17 9.75
N GLU A 190 -3.48 2.79 10.87
CA GLU A 190 -4.32 3.69 11.65
C GLU A 190 -5.69 3.12 12.07
N GLU A 191 -5.86 1.80 12.16
CA GLU A 191 -7.10 1.18 12.61
C GLU A 191 -7.30 1.41 14.12
N ASN A 192 -7.94 2.53 14.45
CA ASN A 192 -8.16 3.02 15.79
C ASN A 192 -9.46 3.80 15.90
N TRP A 193 -9.89 4.05 17.14
CA TRP A 193 -11.12 4.79 17.42
C TRP A 193 -11.06 6.24 16.91
N GLU A 194 -9.94 6.92 17.08
CA GLU A 194 -9.76 8.33 16.72
C GLU A 194 -10.02 8.59 15.24
N ASN A 195 -9.75 7.61 14.39
CA ASN A 195 -10.07 7.69 12.97
C ASN A 195 -11.49 7.18 12.67
N GLN A 196 -11.93 6.12 13.33
CA GLN A 196 -13.27 5.56 13.13
C GLN A 196 -14.41 6.48 13.58
N CYS A 197 -14.21 7.37 14.54
CA CYS A 197 -15.24 8.33 14.95
C CYS A 197 -15.65 9.31 13.83
N ARG A 198 -14.91 9.35 12.72
CA ARG A 198 -15.23 10.14 11.51
C ARG A 198 -16.27 9.46 10.60
N TYR A 199 -16.60 8.20 10.86
CA TYR A 199 -17.56 7.42 10.08
C TYR A 199 -18.94 7.48 10.73
N GLU A 200 -19.99 7.33 9.93
CA GLU A 200 -21.37 7.22 10.45
C GLU A 200 -21.56 5.92 11.24
N TYR A 201 -20.86 4.86 10.81
CA TYR A 201 -20.89 3.56 11.48
C TYR A 201 -19.46 3.11 11.79
N ALA A 202 -19.08 3.24 13.05
CA ALA A 202 -17.72 2.89 13.50
C ALA A 202 -17.55 1.38 13.70
N VAL A 203 -16.61 0.79 12.98
CA VAL A 203 -16.23 -0.62 13.09
C VAL A 203 -14.71 -0.74 13.08
N ILE A 204 -14.13 -1.30 14.15
CA ILE A 204 -12.68 -1.56 14.22
C ILE A 204 -12.43 -2.98 14.72
N ARG A 205 -11.37 -3.60 14.23
CA ARG A 205 -10.88 -4.89 14.73
C ARG A 205 -9.86 -4.65 15.84
N GLN A 206 -9.90 -5.48 16.87
CA GLN A 206 -8.97 -5.40 18.00
C GLN A 206 -8.53 -6.78 18.45
N GLY A 207 -7.38 -6.88 19.10
CA GLY A 207 -6.90 -8.09 19.73
C GLY A 207 -6.84 -9.30 18.80
N GLU A 208 -7.39 -10.43 19.22
CA GLU A 208 -7.36 -11.69 18.45
C GLU A 208 -8.10 -11.60 17.11
N LEU A 209 -9.19 -10.82 17.02
CA LEU A 209 -9.92 -10.65 15.76
C LEU A 209 -9.07 -9.93 14.71
N TRP A 210 -8.32 -8.90 15.12
CA TRP A 210 -7.41 -8.20 14.21
C TRP A 210 -6.35 -9.15 13.64
N TRP A 211 -5.75 -9.99 14.48
CA TRP A 211 -4.75 -10.97 14.04
C TRP A 211 -5.36 -12.06 13.17
N HIS A 212 -6.57 -12.53 13.50
CA HIS A 212 -7.27 -13.52 12.68
C HIS A 212 -7.50 -13.01 11.26
N ASP A 213 -8.08 -11.81 11.13
CA ASP A 213 -8.36 -11.21 9.84
C ASP A 213 -7.06 -10.90 9.07
N PHE A 214 -6.09 -10.30 9.74
CA PHE A 214 -4.81 -9.98 9.11
C PHE A 214 -4.11 -11.23 8.54
N LEU A 215 -4.01 -12.30 9.31
CA LEU A 215 -3.39 -13.53 8.87
C LEU A 215 -4.20 -14.21 7.75
N TRP A 216 -5.52 -14.06 7.76
CA TRP A 216 -6.35 -14.51 6.64
C TRP A 216 -5.99 -13.77 5.35
N PHE A 217 -5.85 -12.43 5.39
CA PHE A 217 -5.43 -11.64 4.22
C PHE A 217 -4.05 -12.03 3.72
N VAL A 218 -3.08 -12.20 4.62
CA VAL A 218 -1.74 -12.68 4.26
C VAL A 218 -1.86 -14.03 3.54
N GLY A 219 -2.65 -14.96 4.08
CA GLY A 219 -2.88 -16.26 3.45
C GLY A 219 -3.54 -16.19 2.07
N GLN A 220 -4.47 -15.24 1.80
CA GLN A 220 -5.04 -15.05 0.45
C GLN A 220 -3.98 -14.56 -0.54
N VAL A 221 -3.14 -13.63 -0.11
CA VAL A 221 -2.04 -13.08 -0.93
C VAL A 221 -1.01 -14.15 -1.27
N GLU A 222 -0.58 -14.93 -0.27
CA GLU A 222 0.42 -15.98 -0.45
C GLU A 222 -0.08 -17.14 -1.33
N LYS A 223 -1.37 -17.49 -1.29
CA LYS A 223 -1.98 -18.48 -2.20
C LYS A 223 -1.86 -18.11 -3.67
N LEU A 224 -1.81 -16.82 -3.99
CA LEU A 224 -1.60 -16.32 -5.35
C LEU A 224 -0.12 -16.12 -5.71
N GLY A 225 0.80 -16.51 -4.82
CA GLY A 225 2.24 -16.38 -5.02
C GLY A 225 2.77 -14.95 -4.84
N MET A 226 1.98 -14.06 -4.22
CA MET A 226 2.41 -12.70 -3.90
C MET A 226 2.97 -12.62 -2.48
N GLN A 227 3.75 -11.58 -2.21
CA GLN A 227 4.18 -11.18 -0.88
C GLN A 227 3.32 -10.03 -0.36
N ALA A 228 2.83 -10.15 0.88
CA ALA A 228 2.08 -9.08 1.53
C ALA A 228 3.02 -7.96 2.00
N TRP A 229 2.58 -6.72 1.84
CA TRP A 229 3.25 -5.49 2.28
C TRP A 229 2.26 -4.62 3.04
N ILE A 230 2.65 -4.06 4.20
CA ILE A 230 1.76 -3.29 5.08
C ILE A 230 2.42 -2.05 5.65
N TRP A 231 1.60 -1.11 6.13
CA TRP A 231 2.01 -0.10 7.11
C TRP A 231 2.14 -0.73 8.49
N THR A 232 3.13 -0.33 9.25
CA THR A 232 3.53 -1.01 10.49
C THR A 232 2.88 -0.41 11.76
N ASP A 233 1.67 0.12 11.65
CA ASP A 233 1.01 0.81 12.77
C ASP A 233 0.65 -0.09 13.96
N CYS A 234 0.38 -1.37 13.69
CA CYS A 234 0.04 -2.35 14.72
C CYS A 234 1.17 -2.57 15.76
N ASN A 235 2.44 -2.37 15.38
CA ASN A 235 3.58 -2.45 16.30
C ASN A 235 3.50 -1.42 17.44
N ARG A 236 2.88 -0.27 17.22
CA ARG A 236 2.81 0.82 18.20
C ARG A 236 1.87 0.52 19.38
N LYS A 237 0.88 -0.34 19.15
CA LYS A 237 -0.14 -0.68 20.14
C LYS A 237 0.30 -1.80 21.06
N ASP A 238 0.93 -2.83 20.52
CA ASP A 238 1.37 -4.02 21.23
C ASP A 238 2.63 -4.59 20.56
N PRO A 239 3.81 -4.03 20.85
CA PRO A 239 5.06 -4.46 20.24
C PRO A 239 5.39 -5.93 20.52
N GLU A 240 5.13 -6.42 21.73
CA GLU A 240 5.44 -7.79 22.12
C GLU A 240 4.68 -8.80 21.25
N THR A 241 3.36 -8.63 21.16
CA THR A 241 2.52 -9.48 20.31
C THR A 241 2.88 -9.34 18.84
N PHE A 242 3.20 -8.12 18.37
CA PHE A 242 3.65 -7.88 17.01
C PHE A 242 4.89 -8.72 16.69
N TYR A 243 5.97 -8.62 17.47
CA TYR A 243 7.21 -9.34 17.19
C TYR A 243 7.05 -10.87 17.27
N ARG A 244 6.13 -11.35 18.10
CA ARG A 244 5.83 -12.77 18.23
C ARG A 244 5.00 -13.34 17.09
N ARG A 245 4.01 -12.57 16.56
CA ARG A 245 2.97 -13.08 15.63
C ARG A 245 3.12 -12.64 14.19
N MET A 246 3.80 -11.51 13.92
CA MET A 246 3.96 -11.01 12.56
C MET A 246 4.80 -11.97 11.72
N PRO A 247 4.26 -12.49 10.59
CA PRO A 247 5.04 -13.35 9.70
C PRO A 247 6.24 -12.62 9.10
N LYS A 248 7.38 -13.28 9.02
CA LYS A 248 8.59 -12.70 8.42
C LYS A 248 8.49 -12.54 6.91
N SER A 249 7.52 -13.20 6.28
CA SER A 249 7.17 -13.02 4.86
C SER A 249 6.54 -11.65 4.57
N VAL A 250 5.98 -10.98 5.58
CA VAL A 250 5.29 -9.69 5.41
C VAL A 250 6.29 -8.54 5.43
N VAL A 251 6.32 -7.75 4.36
CA VAL A 251 7.16 -6.54 4.25
C VAL A 251 6.57 -5.41 5.10
N GLN A 252 7.43 -4.74 5.85
CA GLN A 252 7.06 -3.71 6.80
C GLN A 252 7.39 -2.31 6.27
N SER A 253 6.41 -1.41 6.23
CA SER A 253 6.63 0.01 6.01
C SER A 253 6.35 0.80 7.27
N ASN A 254 7.39 1.06 8.08
CA ASN A 254 7.32 2.12 9.06
C ASN A 254 7.39 3.46 8.33
N TRP A 255 6.60 4.44 8.77
CA TRP A 255 6.56 5.77 8.17
C TRP A 255 6.92 6.86 9.17
N TYR A 256 7.71 7.84 8.68
CA TYR A 256 8.12 9.00 9.45
C TYR A 256 8.16 10.23 8.54
N TYR A 257 7.34 11.24 8.84
CA TYR A 257 7.20 12.46 8.04
C TYR A 257 7.71 13.71 8.76
N GLY A 258 8.43 13.53 9.87
CA GLY A 258 9.04 14.62 10.64
C GLY A 258 10.34 15.14 10.03
N LYS A 259 10.85 16.24 10.59
CA LYS A 259 12.12 16.87 10.20
C LYS A 259 13.30 16.48 11.11
N ASN A 260 13.02 15.87 12.28
CA ASN A 260 14.02 15.65 13.34
C ASN A 260 14.51 14.20 13.31
N PHE A 261 15.68 13.97 12.79
CA PHE A 261 16.31 12.65 12.70
C PHE A 261 17.35 12.38 13.80
N ASN A 262 17.64 13.36 14.65
CA ASN A 262 18.55 13.27 15.80
C ASN A 262 17.83 13.10 17.15
N GLY A 263 16.51 13.02 17.15
CA GLY A 263 15.69 12.88 18.37
C GLY A 263 15.51 14.20 19.13
N GLU A 264 15.84 15.34 18.52
CA GLU A 264 15.58 16.67 19.06
C GLU A 264 14.23 17.17 18.53
N GLY A 265 13.22 17.25 19.36
CA GLY A 265 11.89 17.76 19.02
C GLY A 265 11.64 19.14 19.63
N GLU A 266 10.63 19.85 19.11
CA GLU A 266 10.22 21.19 19.61
C GLU A 266 9.72 21.14 21.07
N THR A 267 9.26 19.97 21.49
CA THR A 267 8.90 19.65 22.90
C THR A 267 9.48 18.30 23.29
N ALA A 268 9.66 18.06 24.60
CA ALA A 268 10.15 16.77 25.11
C ALA A 268 9.27 15.60 24.66
N ALA A 269 7.93 15.75 24.67
CA ALA A 269 6.98 14.72 24.23
C ALA A 269 7.12 14.45 22.72
N ARG A 270 7.36 15.47 21.88
CA ARG A 270 7.57 15.31 20.45
C ARG A 270 8.89 14.62 20.14
N ALA A 271 9.97 15.04 20.83
CA ALA A 271 11.28 14.41 20.72
C ALA A 271 11.24 12.92 21.09
N ASP A 272 10.49 12.55 22.13
CA ASP A 272 10.31 11.17 22.55
C ASP A 272 9.54 10.34 21.53
N THR A 273 8.44 10.89 21.00
CA THR A 273 7.68 10.26 19.92
C THR A 273 8.54 10.04 18.67
N ASP A 274 9.35 11.03 18.28
CA ASP A 274 10.20 10.94 17.09
C ASP A 274 11.32 9.90 17.31
N ARG A 275 11.96 9.85 18.48
CA ARG A 275 12.93 8.81 18.85
C ARG A 275 12.33 7.42 18.78
N THR A 276 11.13 7.24 19.32
CA THR A 276 10.43 5.95 19.30
C THR A 276 10.13 5.51 17.87
N ARG A 277 9.58 6.38 17.04
CA ARG A 277 9.27 6.07 15.63
C ARG A 277 10.50 5.75 14.80
N LEU A 278 11.58 6.49 14.98
CA LEU A 278 12.84 6.24 14.32
C LEU A 278 13.51 4.96 14.82
N GLY A 279 13.37 4.63 16.10
CA GLY A 279 13.89 3.40 16.71
C GLY A 279 13.32 2.12 16.06
N TYR A 280 12.08 2.14 15.62
CA TYR A 280 11.45 0.97 14.97
C TYR A 280 12.18 0.47 13.74
N TYR A 281 12.88 1.31 12.99
CA TYR A 281 13.66 0.88 11.82
C TYR A 281 14.77 -0.11 12.21
N ALA A 282 15.51 0.20 13.28
CA ALA A 282 16.53 -0.69 13.80
C ALA A 282 15.93 -1.93 14.48
N ASP A 283 14.80 -1.78 15.19
CA ASP A 283 14.12 -2.88 15.87
C ASP A 283 13.61 -3.92 14.88
N PHE A 284 12.96 -3.52 13.79
CA PHE A 284 12.53 -4.43 12.73
C PHE A 284 13.69 -5.13 12.04
N SER A 285 14.81 -4.42 11.87
CA SER A 285 16.02 -4.99 11.33
C SER A 285 16.57 -6.09 12.24
N ARG A 286 16.68 -5.82 13.55
CA ARG A 286 17.12 -6.83 14.54
C ARG A 286 16.16 -8.02 14.63
N ALA A 287 14.86 -7.77 14.46
CA ALA A 287 13.84 -8.82 14.45
C ALA A 287 13.79 -9.61 13.13
N GLY A 288 14.61 -9.27 12.11
CA GLY A 288 14.72 -9.99 10.84
C GLY A 288 13.57 -9.72 9.86
N PHE A 289 12.86 -8.59 9.98
CA PHE A 289 11.85 -8.18 9.00
C PHE A 289 12.49 -7.50 7.79
N GLN A 290 11.89 -7.74 6.62
CA GLN A 290 12.16 -6.95 5.42
C GLN A 290 11.41 -5.63 5.51
N GLN A 291 12.06 -4.53 5.12
CA GLN A 291 11.53 -3.19 5.26
C GLN A 291 11.62 -2.39 3.96
N ILE A 292 10.57 -1.59 3.72
CA ILE A 292 10.53 -0.51 2.74
C ILE A 292 10.03 0.74 3.47
N PRO A 293 10.90 1.45 4.19
CA PRO A 293 10.55 2.67 4.93
C PRO A 293 9.87 3.71 4.06
N CYS A 294 8.89 4.43 4.64
CA CYS A 294 8.13 5.45 3.92
C CYS A 294 8.39 6.86 4.45
N GLY A 295 8.75 7.77 3.54
CA GLY A 295 8.81 9.20 3.75
C GLY A 295 7.77 9.96 2.92
N SER A 296 7.66 11.28 3.14
CA SER A 296 6.69 12.12 2.47
C SER A 296 7.08 13.59 2.52
N ASN A 297 6.80 14.31 1.44
CA ASN A 297 6.86 15.78 1.43
C ASN A 297 5.52 16.44 1.84
N TRP A 298 4.64 15.68 2.49
CA TRP A 298 3.33 16.15 2.91
C TRP A 298 3.41 17.29 3.94
N TYR A 299 4.13 17.05 5.04
CA TYR A 299 4.34 18.05 6.09
C TYR A 299 5.61 18.88 5.91
N VAL A 300 6.70 18.22 5.49
CA VAL A 300 8.04 18.78 5.48
C VAL A 300 8.73 18.41 4.18
N ASP A 301 9.04 19.41 3.39
CA ASP A 301 9.86 19.23 2.19
C ASP A 301 11.28 18.79 2.62
N GLY A 302 11.89 17.86 1.88
CA GLY A 302 13.19 17.27 2.21
C GLY A 302 13.13 16.10 3.21
N ASN A 303 11.94 15.70 3.67
CA ASN A 303 11.81 14.55 4.57
C ASN A 303 12.32 13.26 3.93
N PHE A 304 11.90 12.96 2.69
CA PHE A 304 12.22 11.68 2.06
C PHE A 304 13.73 11.45 1.88
N PRO A 305 14.53 12.38 1.34
CA PRO A 305 15.98 12.18 1.24
C PRO A 305 16.67 12.10 2.61
N ALA A 306 16.17 12.81 3.63
CA ALA A 306 16.69 12.69 4.99
C ALA A 306 16.40 11.32 5.60
N LEU A 307 15.17 10.80 5.42
CA LEU A 307 14.82 9.46 5.86
C LEU A 307 15.64 8.38 5.15
N ALA A 308 15.87 8.52 3.84
CA ALA A 308 16.68 7.56 3.09
C ALA A 308 18.11 7.48 3.66
N ARG A 309 18.75 8.63 3.92
CA ARG A 309 20.07 8.68 4.57
C ARG A 309 20.04 8.08 5.98
N TYR A 310 18.98 8.32 6.75
CA TYR A 310 18.81 7.72 8.08
C TYR A 310 18.73 6.20 8.00
N CYS A 311 17.86 5.67 7.15
CA CYS A 311 17.65 4.23 7.02
C CYS A 311 18.90 3.50 6.51
N GLN A 312 19.68 4.10 5.61
CA GLN A 312 20.96 3.51 5.18
C GLN A 312 21.95 3.30 6.31
N ARG A 313 21.93 4.16 7.34
CA ARG A 313 22.82 4.07 8.49
C ARG A 313 22.31 3.13 9.59
N HIS A 314 20.97 3.00 9.73
CA HIS A 314 20.36 2.35 10.89
C HIS A 314 19.64 1.03 10.58
N VAL A 315 19.41 0.72 9.30
CA VAL A 315 18.76 -0.53 8.87
C VAL A 315 19.81 -1.43 8.20
N SER A 316 19.83 -2.70 8.56
CA SER A 316 20.75 -3.64 7.91
C SER A 316 20.47 -3.80 6.43
N LYS A 317 21.51 -4.02 5.62
CA LYS A 317 21.39 -4.21 4.16
C LYS A 317 20.51 -5.41 3.78
N THR A 318 20.43 -6.41 4.65
CA THR A 318 19.59 -7.60 4.46
C THR A 318 18.12 -7.35 4.76
N SER A 319 17.82 -6.32 5.56
CA SER A 319 16.47 -5.92 5.93
C SER A 319 15.92 -4.82 4.99
N LEU A 320 16.76 -3.88 4.57
CA LEU A 320 16.35 -2.73 3.75
C LEU A 320 16.20 -3.12 2.28
N ARG A 321 14.96 -3.33 1.83
CA ARG A 321 14.64 -3.73 0.46
C ARG A 321 14.43 -2.53 -0.47
N GLY A 322 14.18 -1.35 0.08
CA GLY A 322 13.90 -0.15 -0.68
C GLY A 322 13.46 1.00 0.19
N MET A 323 13.06 2.08 -0.46
CA MET A 323 12.46 3.28 0.15
C MET A 323 11.20 3.64 -0.63
N LEU A 324 10.14 4.05 0.07
CA LEU A 324 8.88 4.50 -0.51
C LEU A 324 8.66 5.99 -0.22
N THR A 325 8.33 6.79 -1.24
CA THR A 325 7.77 8.12 -1.03
C THR A 325 6.27 8.12 -1.29
N ALA A 326 5.50 8.70 -0.38
CA ALA A 326 4.05 8.80 -0.45
C ALA A 326 3.59 10.24 -0.18
N PRO A 327 3.33 11.06 -1.21
CA PRO A 327 2.98 12.48 -1.02
C PRO A 327 1.63 12.71 -0.33
N TRP A 328 0.71 11.74 -0.38
CA TRP A 328 -0.65 11.79 0.19
C TRP A 328 -1.55 12.87 -0.44
N PHE A 329 -1.33 13.20 -1.69
CA PHE A 329 -2.15 14.14 -2.43
C PHE A 329 -2.98 13.44 -3.51
N LYS A 330 -4.16 14.01 -3.83
CA LYS A 330 -4.93 13.63 -5.01
C LYS A 330 -4.13 13.90 -6.27
N THR A 331 -4.27 13.05 -7.27
CA THR A 331 -3.58 13.20 -8.57
C THR A 331 -4.36 14.16 -9.48
N VAL A 332 -4.38 15.45 -9.11
CA VAL A 332 -5.10 16.52 -9.82
C VAL A 332 -4.20 17.73 -10.03
N PRO A 333 -4.50 18.61 -11.02
CA PRO A 333 -3.67 19.77 -11.34
C PRO A 333 -3.34 20.68 -10.15
N ALA A 334 -4.28 20.84 -9.23
CA ALA A 334 -4.07 21.66 -8.03
C ALA A 334 -2.92 21.19 -7.13
N ASN A 335 -2.60 19.89 -7.16
CA ASN A 335 -1.55 19.27 -6.35
C ASN A 335 -0.25 19.02 -7.13
N ARG A 336 -0.22 19.39 -8.40
CA ARG A 336 0.87 19.11 -9.34
C ARG A 336 2.25 19.49 -8.78
N ALA A 337 2.36 20.68 -8.19
CA ALA A 337 3.63 21.18 -7.66
C ALA A 337 4.19 20.26 -6.54
N LYS A 338 3.34 19.83 -5.61
CA LYS A 338 3.74 18.92 -4.51
C LYS A 338 4.10 17.52 -5.02
N LEU A 339 3.34 17.00 -5.98
CA LEU A 339 3.60 15.69 -6.59
C LEU A 339 4.95 15.69 -7.37
N LEU A 340 5.24 16.75 -8.12
CA LEU A 340 6.53 16.91 -8.80
C LEU A 340 7.68 17.18 -7.82
N GLY A 341 7.40 17.88 -6.70
CA GLY A 341 8.36 18.06 -5.60
C GLY A 341 8.83 16.72 -5.03
N ALA A 342 7.92 15.75 -4.89
CA ALA A 342 8.28 14.39 -4.45
C ALA A 342 9.23 13.68 -5.44
N ALA A 343 9.08 13.93 -6.76
CA ALA A 343 10.03 13.40 -7.75
C ALA A 343 11.42 14.04 -7.62
N ALA A 344 11.50 15.33 -7.32
CA ALA A 344 12.77 16.01 -7.04
C ALA A 344 13.45 15.44 -5.78
N GLU A 345 12.69 15.19 -4.71
CA GLU A 345 13.20 14.54 -3.49
C GLU A 345 13.65 13.09 -3.76
N MET A 346 12.97 12.35 -4.63
CA MET A 346 13.42 11.02 -5.06
C MET A 346 14.80 11.08 -5.70
N ALA A 347 15.00 11.99 -6.66
CA ALA A 347 16.30 12.15 -7.31
C ALA A 347 17.42 12.55 -6.31
N GLU A 348 17.10 13.40 -5.33
CA GLU A 348 18.04 13.78 -4.26
C GLU A 348 18.40 12.58 -3.38
N ALA A 349 17.39 11.79 -2.95
CA ALA A 349 17.59 10.60 -2.13
C ALA A 349 18.51 9.59 -2.83
N ILE A 350 18.27 9.32 -4.12
CA ILE A 350 19.08 8.39 -4.92
C ILE A 350 20.53 8.86 -5.00
N ARG A 351 20.77 10.13 -5.35
CA ARG A 351 22.13 10.70 -5.41
C ARG A 351 22.83 10.65 -4.05
N GLY A 352 22.13 11.03 -2.97
CA GLY A 352 22.68 11.01 -1.62
C GLY A 352 23.07 9.62 -1.14
N CYS A 353 22.31 8.61 -1.54
CA CYS A 353 22.58 7.22 -1.21
C CYS A 353 23.72 6.60 -2.04
N GLN A 354 23.97 7.08 -3.25
CA GLN A 354 25.09 6.64 -4.10
C GLN A 354 26.42 7.26 -3.65
N SER A 355 26.43 8.53 -3.28
CA SER A 355 27.64 9.23 -2.81
C SER A 355 28.12 8.73 -1.44
N GLY A 356 27.24 8.24 -0.56
CA GLY A 356 27.61 7.63 0.71
C GLY A 356 28.27 6.24 0.61
N LYS A 357 28.37 5.64 -0.58
CA LYS A 357 29.09 4.39 -0.82
C LYS A 357 30.58 4.59 -1.09
N THR A 358 31.02 5.84 -1.25
CA THR A 358 32.41 6.20 -1.59
C THR A 358 33.20 6.81 -0.42
N ALA A 359 32.67 6.77 0.82
CA ALA A 359 33.33 7.27 2.01
C ALA A 359 33.63 6.13 3.00
#